data_090997f29b08134ac715322ac5592afe
#
_entry.id   090997f29b08134ac715322ac5592afe
#
_cell.length_a   1.000
_cell.length_b   1.000
_cell.length_c   1.000
_cell.angle_alpha   90.00
_cell.angle_beta   90.00
_cell.angle_gamma   90.00
#
_symmetry.space_group_name_H-M   'P 1'
#
loop_
_entity.id
_entity.type
_entity.pdbx_description
1 polymer ?
#
loop_
_entity_poly.entity_id
_entity_poly.type
_entity_poly.pdbx_seq_one_letter_code
_entity_poly.pdbx_strand_id
1 'polypeptide(L)' 'MNNSTIAAVIPAYQEQKHVGEVAQRALTQLEHVLVVDDGSTDATADRARAAGVDVVVHPQNRGKGESIKT' A
#
# COMPACT_ATOMS: atom_id res chain seq x y z
N MET A 1 -18.94 -5.49 -17.48
CA MET A 1 -18.51 -5.27 -17.09
C MET A 1 -17.49 -5.63 -16.69
N ASN A 2 -16.93 -5.38 -16.48
CA ASN A 2 -15.94 -5.61 -16.29
C ASN A 2 -15.42 -5.58 -15.06
N ASN A 3 -15.56 -6.35 -14.35
CA ASN A 3 -15.16 -6.36 -13.15
C ASN A 3 -13.84 -6.77 -12.98
N SER A 4 -13.20 -7.12 -13.92
CA SER A 4 -11.88 -7.54 -13.77
C SER A 4 -11.03 -6.42 -13.27
N THR A 5 -11.54 -5.23 -13.25
CA THR A 5 -10.75 -4.15 -12.78
C THR A 5 -10.93 -3.89 -11.32
N ILE A 6 -11.66 -4.73 -10.64
CA ILE A 6 -11.80 -4.53 -9.24
C ILE A 6 -10.48 -4.65 -8.58
N ALA A 7 -10.17 -3.75 -7.72
CA ALA A 7 -8.91 -3.74 -7.04
C ALA A 7 -9.13 -3.39 -5.60
N ALA A 8 -8.28 -3.87 -4.77
CA ALA A 8 -8.28 -3.46 -3.39
C ALA A 8 -7.18 -2.43 -3.23
N VAL A 9 -7.45 -1.40 -2.48
CA VAL A 9 -6.45 -0.41 -2.15
C VAL A 9 -6.20 -0.54 -0.67
N ILE A 10 -4.99 -0.84 -0.30
CA ILE A 10 -4.64 -1.09 1.10
C ILE A 10 -3.73 0.00 1.56
N PRO A 11 -4.20 0.88 2.41
CA PRO A 11 -3.35 1.92 2.96
C PRO A 11 -2.43 1.29 3.99
N ALA A 12 -1.18 1.69 4.00
CA ALA A 12 -0.22 1.13 4.92
C ALA A 12 0.72 2.19 5.43
N TYR A 13 1.06 2.08 6.69
CA TYR A 13 2.02 2.97 7.27
C TYR A 13 2.70 2.22 8.40
N GLN A 14 4.01 2.07 8.32
CA GLN A 14 4.79 1.35 9.33
C GLN A 14 4.23 -0.05 9.59
N GLU A 15 3.92 -0.75 8.50
CA GLU A 15 3.32 -2.08 8.61
C GLU A 15 4.20 -3.18 8.08
N GLN A 16 5.50 -3.00 8.15
CA GLN A 16 6.37 -3.99 7.55
C GLN A 16 6.16 -5.40 8.07
N LYS A 17 5.67 -5.56 9.28
CA LYS A 17 5.47 -6.88 9.81
C LYS A 17 4.27 -7.60 9.24
N HIS A 18 3.28 -6.86 8.79
CA HIS A 18 2.06 -7.47 8.36
C HIS A 18 1.66 -7.22 6.92
N VAL A 19 2.23 -6.20 6.30
CA VAL A 19 1.75 -5.80 5.00
C VAL A 19 1.87 -6.91 3.97
N GLY A 20 2.93 -7.68 4.03
CA GLY A 20 3.12 -8.75 3.07
C GLY A 20 2.04 -9.80 3.17
N GLU A 21 1.71 -10.16 4.38
CA GLU A 21 0.69 -11.17 4.62
C GLU A 21 -0.67 -10.65 4.20
N VAL A 22 -0.97 -9.42 4.53
CA VAL A 22 -2.25 -8.84 4.17
C VAL A 22 -2.34 -8.75 2.65
N ALA A 23 -1.27 -8.34 1.98
CA ALA A 23 -1.27 -8.22 0.54
C ALA A 23 -1.47 -9.57 -0.12
N GLN A 24 -0.82 -10.59 0.40
CA GLN A 24 -0.96 -11.91 -0.19
C GLN A 24 -2.36 -12.45 0.00
N ARG A 25 -2.96 -12.21 1.14
CA ARG A 25 -4.31 -12.65 1.34
C ARG A 25 -5.25 -11.97 0.39
N ALA A 26 -5.05 -10.69 0.15
CA ALA A 26 -5.91 -9.97 -0.77
C ALA A 26 -5.78 -10.53 -2.17
N LEU A 27 -4.56 -10.92 -2.56
CA LEU A 27 -4.36 -11.46 -3.89
C LEU A 27 -5.06 -12.80 -4.11
N THR A 28 -5.38 -13.50 -3.06
CA THR A 28 -6.09 -14.75 -3.23
C THR A 28 -7.54 -14.51 -3.58
N GLN A 29 -8.02 -13.28 -3.35
CA GLN A 29 -9.41 -12.97 -3.61
C GLN A 29 -9.59 -12.04 -4.79
N LEU A 30 -8.58 -11.25 -5.10
CA LEU A 30 -8.72 -10.21 -6.09
C LEU A 30 -7.57 -10.26 -7.06
N GLU A 31 -7.83 -9.86 -8.28
CA GLU A 31 -6.79 -9.88 -9.26
C GLU A 31 -5.82 -8.74 -9.12
N HIS A 32 -6.29 -7.63 -8.65
CA HIS A 32 -5.45 -6.46 -8.56
C HIS A 32 -5.47 -5.91 -7.15
N VAL A 33 -4.32 -5.74 -6.58
CA VAL A 33 -4.19 -5.20 -5.24
C VAL A 33 -3.13 -4.12 -5.28
N LEU A 34 -3.46 -2.98 -4.73
CA LEU A 34 -2.54 -1.86 -4.66
C LEU A 34 -2.31 -1.50 -3.21
N VAL A 35 -1.07 -1.43 -2.79
CA VAL A 35 -0.75 -0.96 -1.46
C VAL A 35 -0.28 0.48 -1.59
N VAL A 36 -0.85 1.35 -0.80
CA VAL A 36 -0.44 2.75 -0.78
C VAL A 36 0.32 2.97 0.52
N ASP A 37 1.62 3.15 0.40
CA ASP A 37 2.46 3.35 1.56
C ASP A 37 2.55 4.83 1.84
N ASP A 38 2.04 5.25 2.97
CA ASP A 38 1.94 6.64 3.29
C ASP A 38 3.17 7.15 3.99
N GLY A 39 4.30 6.98 3.38
CA GLY A 39 5.53 7.54 3.91
C GLY A 39 6.17 6.76 5.03
N SER A 40 6.05 5.45 5.01
CA SER A 40 6.66 4.64 6.06
C SER A 40 8.17 4.79 6.02
N THR A 41 8.76 4.75 7.17
CA THR A 41 10.22 4.79 7.28
C THR A 41 10.79 3.39 7.42
N ASP A 42 9.95 2.38 7.50
CA ASP A 42 10.41 1.01 7.63
C ASP A 42 10.33 0.33 6.25
N ALA A 43 10.37 -0.96 6.22
CA ALA A 43 10.38 -1.71 4.97
C ALA A 43 9.00 -2.05 4.45
N THR A 44 7.99 -1.27 4.81
CA THR A 44 6.62 -1.55 4.41
C THR A 44 6.50 -1.70 2.89
N ALA A 45 6.99 -0.73 2.14
CA ALA A 45 6.84 -0.78 0.70
C ALA A 45 7.59 -1.96 0.10
N ASP A 46 8.79 -2.24 0.60
CA ASP A 46 9.57 -3.34 0.07
C ASP A 46 8.89 -4.67 0.35
N ARG A 47 8.30 -4.81 1.52
CA ARG A 47 7.64 -6.05 1.85
C ARG A 47 6.38 -6.22 1.02
N ALA A 48 5.69 -5.13 0.74
CA ALA A 48 4.51 -5.22 -0.09
C ALA A 48 4.90 -5.61 -1.51
N ARG A 49 5.97 -5.05 -2.03
CA ARG A 49 6.41 -5.42 -3.37
C ARG A 49 6.81 -6.88 -3.42
N ALA A 50 7.45 -7.35 -2.38
CA ALA A 50 7.86 -8.75 -2.33
C ALA A 50 6.67 -9.68 -2.32
N ALA A 51 5.53 -9.20 -1.87
CA ALA A 51 4.33 -10.02 -1.85
C ALA A 51 3.68 -10.11 -3.24
N GLY A 52 4.13 -9.31 -4.18
CA GLY A 52 3.62 -9.39 -5.52
C GLY A 52 2.54 -8.40 -5.88
N VAL A 53 2.32 -7.41 -5.05
CA VAL A 53 1.29 -6.40 -5.33
C VAL A 53 1.94 -5.13 -5.82
N ASP A 54 1.15 -4.27 -6.43
CA ASP A 54 1.62 -2.96 -6.84
C ASP A 54 1.70 -2.08 -5.60
N VAL A 55 2.65 -1.18 -5.60
CA VAL A 55 2.84 -0.30 -4.46
C VAL A 55 3.06 1.11 -4.94
N VAL A 56 2.37 2.04 -4.31
CA VAL A 56 2.57 3.46 -4.53
C VAL A 56 3.06 4.01 -3.22
N VAL A 57 4.14 4.77 -3.24
CA VAL A 57 4.67 5.34 -2.02
C VAL A 57 4.45 6.84 -2.07
N HIS A 58 3.74 7.37 -1.10
CA HIS A 58 3.57 8.80 -0.99
C HIS A 58 4.79 9.35 -0.27
N PRO A 59 5.24 10.52 -0.60
CA PRO A 59 6.38 11.10 0.06
C PRO A 59 6.08 11.25 1.53
N GLN A 60 7.12 11.15 2.33
CA GLN A 60 6.91 11.31 3.71
C GLN A 60 6.40 12.66 3.99
N ASN A 61 5.42 12.71 4.84
CA ASN A 61 4.76 13.91 5.08
C ASN A 61 5.33 14.61 6.25
N ARG A 62 6.53 15.11 6.16
CA ARG A 62 7.10 15.71 7.23
C ARG A 62 6.54 16.98 7.53
N GLY A 63 6.03 17.63 6.61
CA GLY A 63 5.46 18.91 6.87
C GLY A 63 4.03 18.81 7.05
N LYS A 64 3.58 18.15 8.10
CA LYS A 64 2.24 18.03 8.28
C LYS A 64 1.54 19.29 8.18
N GLY A 65 2.05 20.35 8.65
CA GLY A 65 1.36 21.60 8.57
C GLY A 65 1.24 22.04 7.15
N GLU A 66 2.21 21.76 6.34
CA GLU A 66 2.14 22.16 4.99
C GLU A 66 1.12 21.38 4.25
N SER A 67 1.03 20.15 4.52
CA SER A 67 0.03 19.36 3.87
C SER A 67 -1.31 19.88 4.13
N ILE A 68 -1.55 20.25 5.31
CA ILE A 68 -2.84 20.72 5.66
C ILE A 68 -3.15 22.01 5.05
N LYS A 69 -2.18 22.84 4.89
CA LYS A 69 -2.43 24.09 4.33
C LYS A 69 -2.88 23.99 2.97
N THR A 70 -2.48 23.04 2.29
CA THR A 70 -2.93 22.96 0.97
C THR A 70 -4.26 22.33 0.93
#